data_4fb9936353978b3eca1c4649b2a641cd
#
_entry.id   4fb9936353978b3eca1c4649b2a641cd
#
_cell.length_a   1.000
_cell.length_b   1.000
_cell.length_c   1.000
_cell.angle_alpha   90.00
_cell.angle_beta   90.00
_cell.angle_gamma   90.00
#
_symmetry.space_group_name_H-M   'P 1'
#
loop_
_entity.id
_entity.type
_entity.pdbx_description
1 polymer ?
#
loop_
_entity_poly.entity_id
_entity_poly.type
_entity_poly.pdbx_seq_one_letter_code
_entity_poly.pdbx_strand_id
1 'polypeptide(L)'
;MKIGVLLLNFGEPENPTMESVVPFLERIFSLNAPLMNAAAPSAEEVRARSRALAEARAPGLIAEYEEIGGSPLHQQAREQAELLEAELTRRGYHAVV
;
A
#
# COMPACT_ATOMS: atom_id res chain seq x y z
N MET A 1 -1.03 21.45 -23.62
CA MET A 1 -0.52 21.30 -22.25
C MET A 1 -0.45 19.84 -21.91
N LYS A 2 0.66 19.40 -21.34
CA LYS A 2 0.84 18.01 -20.90
C LYS A 2 0.37 17.89 -19.46
N ILE A 3 -0.44 16.87 -19.18
CA ILE A 3 -1.03 16.62 -17.86
C ILE A 3 -0.43 15.34 -17.28
N GLY A 4 0.04 15.41 -16.03
CA GLY A 4 0.44 14.23 -15.27
C GLY A 4 -0.68 13.83 -14.32
N VAL A 5 -1.01 12.54 -14.28
CA VAL A 5 -2.00 11.98 -13.36
C VAL A 5 -1.35 10.91 -12.52
N LEU A 6 -1.46 11.02 -11.21
CA LEU A 6 -0.91 10.05 -10.26
C LEU A 6 -2.05 9.28 -9.59
N LEU A 7 -2.09 7.96 -9.81
CA LEU A 7 -3.01 7.08 -9.10
C LEU A 7 -2.37 6.62 -7.80
N LEU A 8 -3.11 6.75 -6.70
CA LEU A 8 -2.65 6.36 -5.39
C LEU A 8 -3.51 5.21 -4.83
N ASN A 9 -2.87 4.28 -4.16
CA ASN A 9 -3.52 3.23 -3.39
C ASN A 9 -2.71 2.90 -2.14
N PHE A 10 -3.20 1.98 -1.32
CA PHE A 10 -2.49 1.57 -0.09
C PHE A 10 -1.18 0.85 -0.37
N GLY A 11 -1.01 0.32 -1.57
CA GLY A 11 0.11 -0.54 -1.86
C GLY A 11 -0.11 -1.96 -1.35
N GLU A 12 0.89 -2.81 -1.59
CA GLU A 12 0.91 -4.18 -1.12
C GLU A 12 2.35 -4.60 -0.84
N PRO A 13 2.58 -5.64 -0.01
CA PRO A 13 3.92 -6.19 0.13
C PRO A 13 4.36 -6.82 -1.19
N GLU A 14 5.65 -6.80 -1.46
CA GLU A 14 6.22 -7.34 -2.69
C GLU A 14 5.97 -8.85 -2.82
N ASN A 15 6.09 -9.56 -1.71
CA ASN A 15 5.87 -11.01 -1.64
C ASN A 15 5.06 -11.35 -0.37
N PRO A 16 4.34 -12.48 -0.34
CA PRO A 16 3.64 -12.95 0.86
C PRO A 16 4.60 -13.68 1.82
N THR A 17 5.64 -13.01 2.26
CA THR A 17 6.68 -13.51 3.17
C THR A 17 6.82 -12.57 4.36
N MET A 18 7.34 -13.08 5.48
CA MET A 18 7.60 -12.24 6.66
C MET A 18 8.56 -11.08 6.32
N GLU A 19 9.56 -11.32 5.48
CA GLU A 19 10.53 -10.30 5.07
C GLU A 19 9.89 -9.12 4.34
N SER A 20 8.84 -9.37 3.55
CA SER A 20 8.12 -8.32 2.82
C SER A 20 6.95 -7.75 3.61
N VAL A 21 6.18 -8.61 4.29
CA VAL A 21 4.93 -8.22 4.95
C VAL A 21 5.16 -7.43 6.23
N VAL A 22 6.14 -7.81 7.05
CA VAL A 22 6.40 -7.11 8.32
C VAL A 22 6.80 -5.65 8.11
N PRO A 23 7.77 -5.31 7.24
CA PRO A 23 8.09 -3.90 6.98
C PRO A 23 6.92 -3.11 6.37
N PHE A 24 6.12 -3.74 5.52
CA PHE A 24 4.94 -3.13 4.92
C PHE A 24 3.92 -2.75 6.00
N LEU A 25 3.56 -3.67 6.88
CA LEU A 25 2.62 -3.42 7.98
C LEU A 25 3.18 -2.42 9.00
N GLU A 26 4.46 -2.51 9.33
CA GLU A 26 5.12 -1.57 10.24
C GLU A 26 4.99 -0.14 9.73
N ARG A 27 5.20 0.09 8.45
CA ARG A 27 5.05 1.40 7.83
C ARG A 27 3.61 1.90 7.90
N ILE A 28 2.63 1.06 7.59
CA ILE A 28 1.22 1.42 7.67
C ILE A 28 0.83 1.79 9.10
N PHE A 29 1.19 0.98 10.07
CA PHE A 29 0.87 1.23 11.47
C PHE A 29 1.55 2.48 12.01
N SER A 30 2.81 2.74 11.61
CA SER A 30 3.53 3.96 11.99
C SER A 30 2.89 5.21 11.41
N LEU A 31 2.45 5.17 10.16
CA LEU A 31 1.79 6.30 9.50
C LEU A 31 0.41 6.60 10.12
N ASN A 32 -0.29 5.59 10.59
CA ASN A 32 -1.62 5.73 11.15
C ASN A 32 -1.60 5.93 12.69
N ALA A 33 -0.47 5.81 13.33
CA ALA A 33 -0.35 5.95 14.78
C ALA A 33 -0.93 7.27 15.34
N PRO A 34 -0.71 8.44 14.70
CA PRO A 34 -1.30 9.69 15.18
C PRO A 34 -2.83 9.70 15.15
N LEU A 35 -3.44 8.93 14.27
CA LEU A 35 -4.90 8.82 14.17
C LEU A 35 -5.49 7.84 15.18
N MET A 36 -4.71 6.86 15.59
CA MET A 36 -5.16 5.79 16.49
C MET A 36 -4.86 6.06 17.95
N ASN A 37 -3.98 6.99 18.27
CA ASN A 37 -3.51 7.23 19.62
C ASN A 37 -3.31 8.72 19.87
N ALA A 38 -4.29 9.35 20.54
CA ALA A 38 -4.28 10.80 20.84
C ALA A 38 -3.18 11.19 21.85
N ALA A 39 -2.71 10.27 22.69
CA ALA A 39 -1.58 10.48 23.60
C ALA A 39 -0.31 10.04 22.88
N ALA A 40 0.23 10.95 22.07
CA ALA A 40 1.38 10.65 21.19
C ALA A 40 2.58 10.15 22.00
N PRO A 41 2.89 8.85 21.99
CA PRO A 41 4.14 8.33 22.54
C PRO A 41 5.31 8.85 21.71
N SER A 42 6.53 8.68 22.23
CA SER A 42 7.74 9.04 21.47
C SER A 42 7.81 8.29 20.13
N ALA A 43 8.60 8.79 19.19
CA ALA A 43 8.81 8.14 17.89
C ALA A 43 9.34 6.71 18.07
N GLU A 44 10.16 6.46 19.08
CA GLU A 44 10.67 5.12 19.39
C GLU A 44 9.55 4.17 19.86
N GLU A 45 8.64 4.65 20.69
CA GLU A 45 7.50 3.85 21.16
C GLU A 45 6.54 3.52 20.02
N VAL A 46 6.26 4.49 19.14
CA VAL A 46 5.45 4.26 17.94
C VAL A 46 6.08 3.19 17.07
N ARG A 47 7.38 3.27 16.85
CA ARG A 47 8.12 2.31 16.02
C ARG A 47 8.10 0.91 16.63
N ALA A 48 8.35 0.81 17.94
CA ALA A 48 8.34 -0.47 18.65
C ALA A 48 6.95 -1.12 18.64
N ARG A 49 5.90 -0.35 18.89
CA ARG A 49 4.52 -0.84 18.83
C ARG A 49 4.11 -1.25 17.43
N SER A 50 4.47 -0.46 16.44
CA SER A 50 4.18 -0.75 15.03
C SER A 50 4.86 -2.04 14.58
N ARG A 51 6.11 -2.24 14.99
CA ARG A 51 6.85 -3.46 14.70
C ARG A 51 6.22 -4.68 15.35
N ALA A 52 5.90 -4.58 16.65
CA ALA A 52 5.26 -5.68 17.37
C ALA A 52 3.91 -6.05 16.76
N LEU A 53 3.09 -5.07 16.41
CA LEU A 53 1.80 -5.29 15.78
C LEU A 53 1.97 -5.89 14.37
N ALA A 54 2.95 -5.43 13.61
CA ALA A 54 3.25 -5.97 12.29
C ALA A 54 3.66 -7.45 12.38
N GLU A 55 4.52 -7.80 13.31
CA GLU A 55 4.94 -9.19 13.53
C GLU A 55 3.77 -10.08 13.96
N ALA A 56 2.87 -9.56 14.78
CA ALA A 56 1.68 -10.29 15.22
C ALA A 56 0.65 -10.49 14.09
N ARG A 57 0.51 -9.50 13.19
CA ARG A 57 -0.47 -9.52 12.09
C ARG A 57 0.02 -10.23 10.83
N ALA A 58 1.32 -10.26 10.59
CA ALA A 58 1.90 -10.75 9.35
C ALA A 58 1.52 -12.20 9.02
N PRO A 59 1.56 -13.18 9.95
CA PRO A 59 1.19 -14.55 9.61
C PRO A 59 -0.23 -14.71 9.08
N GLY A 60 -1.21 -13.98 9.65
CA GLY A 60 -2.59 -13.99 9.19
C GLY A 60 -2.74 -13.40 7.80
N LEU A 61 -2.06 -12.29 7.53
CA LEU A 61 -2.09 -11.64 6.22
C LEU A 61 -1.44 -12.51 5.15
N ILE A 62 -0.32 -13.16 5.47
CA ILE A 62 0.35 -14.10 4.56
C ILE A 62 -0.58 -15.25 4.19
N ALA A 63 -1.27 -15.82 5.19
CA ALA A 63 -2.23 -16.90 4.95
C ALA A 63 -3.38 -16.44 4.02
N GLU A 64 -3.89 -15.23 4.21
CA GLU A 64 -4.92 -14.67 3.34
C GLU A 64 -4.43 -14.49 1.91
N TYR A 65 -3.20 -13.99 1.71
CA TYR A 65 -2.62 -13.87 0.37
C TYR A 65 -2.41 -15.23 -0.30
N GLU A 66 -1.99 -16.23 0.44
CA GLU A 66 -1.85 -17.59 -0.09
C GLU A 66 -3.20 -18.17 -0.52
N GLU A 67 -4.25 -17.92 0.24
CA GLU A 67 -5.60 -18.38 -0.08
C GLU A 67 -6.12 -17.81 -1.39
N ILE A 68 -5.85 -16.54 -1.69
CA ILE A 68 -6.31 -15.89 -2.93
C ILE A 68 -5.29 -15.98 -4.08
N GLY A 69 -4.14 -16.63 -3.87
CA GLY A 69 -3.11 -16.75 -4.88
C GLY A 69 -2.22 -15.52 -5.06
N GLY A 70 -2.16 -14.66 -4.05
CA GLY A 70 -1.41 -13.40 -4.07
C GLY A 70 -2.30 -12.17 -4.26
N SER A 71 -1.77 -10.99 -3.99
CA SER A 71 -2.52 -9.75 -4.16
C SER A 71 -2.48 -9.29 -5.61
N PRO A 72 -3.62 -8.95 -6.23
CA PRO A 72 -3.67 -8.41 -7.60
C PRO A 72 -3.53 -6.89 -7.65
N LEU A 73 -3.28 -6.21 -6.53
CA LEU A 73 -3.38 -4.76 -6.42
C LEU A 73 -2.45 -4.00 -7.37
N HIS A 74 -1.18 -4.39 -7.45
CA HIS A 74 -0.22 -3.72 -8.35
C HIS A 74 -0.60 -3.90 -9.82
N GLN A 75 -1.00 -5.10 -10.20
CA GLN A 75 -1.44 -5.38 -11.56
C GLN A 75 -2.70 -4.59 -11.91
N GLN A 76 -3.68 -4.58 -11.02
CA GLN A 76 -4.92 -3.82 -11.21
C GLN A 76 -4.66 -2.32 -11.30
N ALA A 77 -3.77 -1.79 -10.45
CA ALA A 77 -3.40 -0.38 -10.49
C ALA A 77 -2.74 -0.01 -11.82
N ARG A 78 -1.88 -0.88 -12.34
CA ARG A 78 -1.23 -0.67 -13.65
C ARG A 78 -2.25 -0.68 -14.78
N GLU A 79 -3.16 -1.63 -14.77
CA GLU A 79 -4.24 -1.72 -15.77
C GLU A 79 -5.15 -0.49 -15.71
N GLN A 80 -5.49 -0.02 -14.51
CA GLN A 80 -6.27 1.20 -14.32
C GLN A 80 -5.56 2.42 -14.91
N ALA A 81 -4.25 2.54 -14.68
CA ALA A 81 -3.45 3.63 -15.23
C ALA A 81 -3.44 3.60 -16.76
N GLU A 82 -3.24 2.44 -17.36
CA GLU A 82 -3.23 2.28 -18.82
C GLU A 82 -4.59 2.61 -19.44
N LEU A 83 -5.67 2.13 -18.86
CA LEU A 83 -7.03 2.38 -19.33
C LEU A 83 -7.40 3.86 -19.19
N LEU A 84 -7.03 4.48 -18.08
CA LEU A 84 -7.29 5.91 -17.87
C LEU A 84 -6.51 6.77 -18.85
N GLU A 85 -5.24 6.46 -19.09
CA GLU A 85 -4.42 7.18 -20.07
C GLU A 85 -5.00 7.08 -21.48
N ALA A 86 -5.41 5.88 -21.87
CA ALA A 86 -6.04 5.65 -23.18
C ALA A 86 -7.35 6.45 -23.31
N GLU A 87 -8.18 6.47 -22.28
CA GLU A 87 -9.45 7.21 -22.31
C GLU A 87 -9.23 8.73 -22.36
N LEU A 88 -8.26 9.25 -21.61
CA LEU A 88 -7.91 10.67 -21.66
C LEU A 88 -7.38 11.07 -23.03
N THR A 89 -6.55 10.23 -23.64
CA THR A 89 -6.06 10.45 -25.02
C THR A 89 -7.21 10.46 -26.01
N ARG A 90 -8.13 9.52 -25.88
CA ARG A 90 -9.33 9.47 -26.75
C ARG A 90 -10.17 10.74 -26.63
N ARG A 91 -10.25 11.35 -25.47
CA ARG A 91 -10.97 12.61 -25.24
C ARG A 91 -10.18 13.86 -25.65
N GLY A 92 -8.99 13.69 -26.20
CA GLY A 92 -8.18 14.80 -26.69
C GLY A 92 -7.23 15.43 -25.69
N TYR A 93 -7.04 14.79 -24.51
CA TYR A 93 -6.07 15.25 -23.53
C TYR A 93 -4.70 14.64 -23.78
N HIS A 94 -3.66 15.44 -23.62
CA HIS A 94 -2.28 14.96 -23.64
C HIS A 94 -1.87 14.64 -22.19
N ALA A 95 -2.17 13.41 -21.74
CA ALA A 95 -1.98 12.99 -20.35
C ALA A 95 -1.10 11.76 -20.25
N VAL A 96 -0.32 11.70 -19.16
CA VAL A 96 0.45 10.52 -18.73
C VAL A 96 -0.04 10.15 -17.34
N VAL A 97 -0.41 8.87 -17.16
CA VAL A 97 -0.92 8.35 -15.89
C VAL A 97 0.12 7.47 -15.21
#